data_2b0572fe32f6aa25e765ed1b1f1dd150
#
_entry.id   2b0572fe32f6aa25e765ed1b1f1dd150
#
_cell.length_a   1.000
_cell.length_b   1.000
_cell.length_c   1.000
_cell.angle_alpha   90.00
_cell.angle_beta   90.00
_cell.angle_gamma   90.00
#
_symmetry.space_group_name_H-M   'P 1'
#
loop_
_entity.id
_entity.type
_entity.pdbx_description
1 polymer ?
#
loop_
_entity_poly.entity_id
_entity_poly.type
_entity_poly.pdbx_seq_one_letter_code
_entity_poly.pdbx_strand_id
1 'polypeptide(L)'
;MEKYRILKELGDGTCGNVYKALNMETYEIVAVKKMKRKFYFWEECINLREVKSLRKLNHPNIIKLKEIVMENNELFFIFEYMECNLYQSMKERQRPFLEEEIRGFMLQVLQGLAHMHKNGYFHRDLKPENLLVTNDIIKIADMGLAREMSSMPPFTDYVSTRWYRAPEILLQSSSYTPAIDMWAVGAILAELFTLCPIFPGESEADQLYKICYILGPPDWTIFPEVRGASRLVDISNLNVSPVNLSDVIPNASLEAIDLIKQLCSWDPLRRPTAEQCLQHPFFHVGKWILEPLEDPLQLKLSNGGPKPNLELNLWDFGRQKDDYFLGLTLAINPSPPSLGFSFMMLLIT
;
A
#
# COMPACT_ATOMS: atom_id res chain seq x y z
N MET A 1 27.27 16.50 -12.08
CA MET A 1 26.74 15.20 -12.63
C MET A 1 27.84 14.26 -13.09
N GLU A 2 29.10 14.70 -13.20
CA GLU A 2 30.25 13.95 -13.75
C GLU A 2 30.49 12.58 -13.11
N LYS A 3 30.22 12.45 -11.80
CA LYS A 3 30.37 11.18 -11.09
C LYS A 3 29.26 10.15 -11.38
N TYR A 4 28.21 10.51 -12.14
CA TYR A 4 27.09 9.62 -12.46
C TYR A 4 27.07 9.29 -13.95
N ARG A 5 27.34 8.03 -14.28
CA ARG A 5 27.25 7.52 -15.65
C ARG A 5 25.85 6.96 -15.88
N ILE A 6 25.08 7.60 -16.76
CA ILE A 6 23.76 7.14 -17.18
C ILE A 6 23.91 5.81 -17.91
N LEU A 7 23.11 4.81 -17.51
CA LEU A 7 23.08 3.47 -18.10
C LEU A 7 21.83 3.25 -18.96
N LYS A 8 20.65 3.67 -18.47
CA LYS A 8 19.37 3.43 -19.14
C LYS A 8 18.34 4.44 -18.66
N GLU A 9 17.45 4.86 -19.54
CA GLU A 9 16.23 5.56 -19.15
C GLU A 9 15.21 4.57 -18.59
N LEU A 10 14.59 4.92 -17.44
CA LEU A 10 13.61 4.11 -16.75
C LEU A 10 12.18 4.58 -17.00
N GLY A 11 11.99 5.88 -17.23
CA GLY A 11 10.67 6.43 -17.51
C GLY A 11 10.69 7.95 -17.67
N ASP A 12 9.66 8.46 -18.37
CA ASP A 12 9.36 9.87 -18.56
C ASP A 12 8.08 10.22 -17.79
N GLY A 13 8.23 10.70 -16.57
CA GLY A 13 7.12 11.11 -15.72
C GLY A 13 6.72 12.58 -15.92
N THR A 14 5.60 12.98 -15.33
CA THR A 14 5.09 14.36 -15.41
C THR A 14 6.08 15.37 -14.86
N CYS A 15 6.78 15.06 -13.78
CA CYS A 15 7.71 15.96 -13.10
C CYS A 15 9.15 15.88 -13.61
N GLY A 16 9.55 14.80 -14.28
CA GLY A 16 10.93 14.59 -14.72
C GLY A 16 11.17 13.22 -15.33
N ASN A 17 12.32 13.09 -15.97
CA ASN A 17 12.82 11.85 -16.53
C ASN A 17 13.65 11.11 -15.49
N VAL A 18 13.48 9.80 -15.41
CA VAL A 18 14.20 8.94 -14.45
C VAL A 18 15.16 8.03 -15.22
N TYR A 19 16.41 7.97 -14.76
CA TYR A 19 17.47 7.18 -15.34
C TYR A 19 18.10 6.24 -14.32
N LYS A 20 18.47 5.05 -14.76
CA LYS A 20 19.42 4.19 -14.04
C LYS A 20 20.82 4.69 -14.30
N ALA A 21 21.62 4.89 -13.27
CA ALA A 21 22.98 5.37 -13.37
C ALA A 21 23.91 4.62 -12.45
N LEU A 22 25.21 4.63 -12.79
CA LEU A 22 26.30 4.14 -11.96
C LEU A 22 27.02 5.32 -11.33
N ASN A 23 27.12 5.34 -10.01
CA ASN A 23 28.05 6.24 -9.33
C ASN A 23 29.48 5.72 -9.54
N MET A 24 30.30 6.48 -10.23
CA MET A 24 31.67 6.10 -10.62
C MET A 24 32.67 6.11 -9.45
N GLU A 25 32.31 6.77 -8.34
CA GLU A 25 33.14 6.80 -7.13
C GLU A 25 32.86 5.61 -6.22
N THR A 26 31.57 5.26 -6.04
CA THR A 26 31.14 4.19 -5.10
C THR A 26 30.80 2.88 -5.80
N TYR A 27 30.72 2.87 -7.14
CA TYR A 27 30.25 1.74 -7.95
C TYR A 27 28.81 1.28 -7.63
N GLU A 28 28.04 2.17 -7.00
CA GLU A 28 26.65 1.89 -6.63
C GLU A 28 25.72 2.26 -7.79
N ILE A 29 24.70 1.41 -8.02
CA ILE A 29 23.60 1.74 -8.94
C ILE A 29 22.62 2.66 -8.22
N VAL A 30 22.26 3.75 -8.88
CA VAL A 30 21.34 4.77 -8.38
C VAL A 30 20.25 5.09 -9.41
N ALA A 31 19.14 5.66 -8.94
CA ALA A 31 18.14 6.26 -9.81
C ALA A 31 18.34 7.79 -9.81
N VAL A 32 18.42 8.36 -11.00
CA VAL A 32 18.60 9.81 -11.21
C VAL A 32 17.33 10.39 -11.81
N LYS A 33 16.59 11.20 -11.05
CA LYS A 33 15.41 11.93 -11.52
C LYS A 33 15.85 13.34 -11.96
N LYS A 34 15.81 13.59 -13.26
CA LYS A 34 16.08 14.92 -13.85
C LYS A 34 14.77 15.68 -13.95
N MET A 35 14.68 16.83 -13.29
CA MET A 35 13.48 17.67 -13.32
C MET A 35 13.32 18.36 -14.68
N LYS A 36 12.09 18.43 -15.20
CA LYS A 36 11.77 19.12 -16.48
C LYS A 36 11.88 20.63 -16.37
N ARG A 37 11.60 21.18 -15.18
CA ARG A 37 11.69 22.61 -14.90
C ARG A 37 13.16 23.00 -14.73
N LYS A 38 13.52 24.23 -15.19
CA LYS A 38 14.81 24.86 -14.89
C LYS A 38 14.81 25.52 -13.52
N PHE A 39 15.97 25.56 -12.89
CA PHE A 39 16.20 26.13 -11.57
C PHE A 39 17.42 27.07 -11.66
N TYR A 40 17.29 28.26 -11.11
CA TYR A 40 18.36 29.29 -11.22
C TYR A 40 19.06 29.47 -9.89
N PHE A 41 18.39 29.21 -8.76
CA PHE A 41 18.93 29.38 -7.43
C PHE A 41 18.82 28.09 -6.62
N TRP A 42 19.84 27.82 -5.81
CA TRP A 42 19.88 26.66 -4.94
C TRP A 42 18.72 26.66 -3.91
N GLU A 43 18.37 27.86 -3.42
CA GLU A 43 17.26 28.06 -2.49
C GLU A 43 15.92 27.57 -3.03
N GLU A 44 15.68 27.68 -4.34
CA GLU A 44 14.48 27.12 -4.99
C GLU A 44 14.47 25.60 -4.88
N CYS A 45 15.62 24.97 -5.06
CA CYS A 45 15.76 23.51 -5.04
C CYS A 45 15.47 22.95 -3.65
N ILE A 46 16.09 23.50 -2.61
CA ILE A 46 15.91 23.03 -1.23
C ILE A 46 14.52 23.35 -0.67
N ASN A 47 13.82 24.31 -1.26
CA ASN A 47 12.46 24.69 -0.88
C ASN A 47 11.37 23.85 -1.56
N LEU A 48 11.72 22.97 -2.51
CA LEU A 48 10.77 22.03 -3.08
C LEU A 48 10.13 21.14 -2.00
N ARG A 49 8.83 20.91 -2.13
CA ARG A 49 8.07 20.05 -1.19
C ARG A 49 8.67 18.66 -1.13
N GLU A 50 9.00 18.08 -2.29
CA GLU A 50 9.62 16.75 -2.39
C GLU A 50 10.93 16.69 -1.59
N VAL A 51 11.76 17.72 -1.66
CA VAL A 51 13.01 17.79 -0.89
C VAL A 51 12.74 17.92 0.61
N LYS A 52 11.80 18.81 0.98
CA LYS A 52 11.46 19.03 2.40
C LYS A 52 10.88 17.78 3.06
N SER A 53 9.99 17.08 2.37
CA SER A 53 9.40 15.83 2.88
C SER A 53 10.45 14.72 2.96
N LEU A 54 11.21 14.47 1.90
CA LEU A 54 12.23 13.40 1.88
C LEU A 54 13.37 13.62 2.90
N ARG A 55 13.68 14.88 3.24
CA ARG A 55 14.67 15.18 4.30
C ARG A 55 14.17 14.85 5.71
N LYS A 56 12.85 14.95 5.94
CA LYS A 56 12.23 14.65 7.24
C LYS A 56 11.84 13.17 7.36
N LEU A 57 11.52 12.51 6.24
CA LEU A 57 11.01 11.15 6.21
C LEU A 57 12.15 10.17 5.94
N ASN A 58 12.75 9.64 7.02
CA ASN A 58 13.76 8.60 6.95
C ASN A 58 13.19 7.28 7.49
N HIS A 59 12.84 6.36 6.58
CA HIS A 59 12.24 5.08 6.93
C HIS A 59 12.62 4.01 5.89
N PRO A 60 12.81 2.73 6.27
CA PRO A 60 13.18 1.66 5.33
C PRO A 60 12.19 1.47 4.17
N ASN A 61 10.89 1.80 4.38
CA ASN A 61 9.84 1.67 3.35
C ASN A 61 9.46 3.02 2.69
N ILE A 62 10.33 4.02 2.76
CA ILE A 62 10.26 5.27 2.01
C ILE A 62 11.54 5.41 1.19
N ILE A 63 11.40 5.78 -0.08
CA ILE A 63 12.55 5.93 -0.99
C ILE A 63 13.56 6.93 -0.44
N LYS A 64 14.83 6.54 -0.39
CA LYS A 64 15.90 7.37 0.16
C LYS A 64 16.45 8.32 -0.89
N LEU A 65 16.34 9.62 -0.63
CA LEU A 65 17.07 10.64 -1.36
C LEU A 65 18.52 10.66 -0.87
N LYS A 66 19.47 10.34 -1.75
CA LYS A 66 20.91 10.29 -1.43
C LYS A 66 21.57 11.65 -1.59
N GLU A 67 21.26 12.33 -2.69
CA GLU A 67 21.89 13.57 -3.06
C GLU A 67 20.97 14.43 -3.94
N ILE A 68 21.20 15.74 -3.94
CA ILE A 68 20.60 16.69 -4.86
C ILE A 68 21.75 17.37 -5.60
N VAL A 69 21.70 17.37 -6.92
CA VAL A 69 22.70 18.01 -7.78
C VAL A 69 22.02 19.07 -8.62
N MET A 70 22.59 20.28 -8.65
CA MET A 70 22.20 21.35 -9.55
C MET A 70 23.37 21.66 -10.48
N GLU A 71 23.14 21.52 -11.78
CA GLU A 71 24.16 21.76 -12.81
C GLU A 71 23.50 22.31 -14.06
N ASN A 72 24.08 23.40 -14.64
CA ASN A 72 23.55 24.05 -15.83
C ASN A 72 22.05 24.41 -15.75
N ASN A 73 21.62 24.92 -14.61
CA ASN A 73 20.21 25.24 -14.32
C ASN A 73 19.27 24.00 -14.37
N GLU A 74 19.81 22.81 -14.37
CA GLU A 74 19.07 21.55 -14.28
C GLU A 74 19.20 20.98 -12.87
N LEU A 75 18.10 20.42 -12.36
CA LEU A 75 18.05 19.83 -11.04
C LEU A 75 17.90 18.32 -11.16
N PHE A 76 18.75 17.61 -10.43
CA PHE A 76 18.79 16.16 -10.38
C PHE A 76 18.62 15.69 -8.93
N PHE A 77 17.74 14.73 -8.73
CA PHE A 77 17.62 14.00 -7.48
C PHE A 77 18.22 12.62 -7.64
N ILE A 78 19.13 12.28 -6.76
CA ILE A 78 19.78 10.96 -6.74
C ILE A 78 19.13 10.13 -5.65
N PHE A 79 18.45 9.06 -6.05
CA PHE A 79 17.80 8.12 -5.17
C PHE A 79 18.52 6.78 -5.12
N GLU A 80 18.27 6.00 -4.09
CA GLU A 80 18.55 4.57 -4.16
C GLU A 80 17.81 3.96 -5.36
N TYR A 81 18.42 2.91 -5.96
CA TYR A 81 17.82 2.25 -7.11
C TYR A 81 16.88 1.14 -6.65
N MET A 82 15.71 1.09 -7.27
CA MET A 82 14.73 0.01 -7.14
C MET A 82 14.47 -0.60 -8.53
N GLU A 83 14.22 -1.89 -8.60
CA GLU A 83 14.17 -2.63 -9.88
C GLU A 83 12.96 -2.28 -10.73
N CYS A 84 11.78 -2.22 -10.12
CA CYS A 84 10.53 -1.89 -10.81
C CYS A 84 9.55 -1.19 -9.84
N ASN A 85 8.41 -0.76 -10.35
CA ASN A 85 7.28 -0.38 -9.51
C ASN A 85 6.26 -1.53 -9.41
N LEU A 86 5.33 -1.42 -8.45
CA LEU A 86 4.34 -2.46 -8.18
C LEU A 86 3.42 -2.69 -9.39
N TYR A 87 3.08 -1.64 -10.17
CA TYR A 87 2.30 -1.77 -11.39
C TYR A 87 3.02 -2.65 -12.43
N GLN A 88 4.32 -2.41 -12.66
CA GLN A 88 5.14 -3.24 -13.54
C GLN A 88 5.21 -4.68 -13.04
N SER A 89 5.45 -4.86 -11.72
CA SER A 89 5.45 -6.18 -11.11
C SER A 89 4.13 -6.93 -11.32
N MET A 90 2.98 -6.27 -11.14
CA MET A 90 1.66 -6.86 -11.42
C MET A 90 1.49 -7.24 -12.89
N LYS A 91 1.90 -6.34 -13.80
CA LYS A 91 1.70 -6.53 -15.25
C LYS A 91 2.56 -7.66 -15.84
N GLU A 92 3.74 -7.89 -15.28
CA GLU A 92 4.66 -8.94 -15.74
C GLU A 92 4.30 -10.33 -15.19
N ARG A 93 3.42 -10.41 -14.19
CA ARG A 93 3.01 -11.68 -13.57
C ARG A 93 2.01 -12.44 -14.44
N GLN A 94 2.19 -13.75 -14.49
CA GLN A 94 1.25 -14.66 -15.13
C GLN A 94 0.16 -15.18 -14.18
N ARG A 95 0.33 -14.94 -12.87
CA ARG A 95 -0.60 -15.36 -11.81
C ARG A 95 -0.70 -14.28 -10.74
N PRO A 96 -1.85 -14.16 -10.06
CA PRO A 96 -1.99 -13.28 -8.90
C PRO A 96 -0.93 -13.57 -7.83
N PHE A 97 -0.70 -12.59 -6.96
CA PHE A 97 0.16 -12.77 -5.80
C PHE A 97 -0.46 -13.77 -4.83
N LEU A 98 0.39 -14.50 -4.12
CA LEU A 98 -0.06 -15.23 -2.95
C LEU A 98 -0.44 -14.24 -1.85
N GLU A 99 -1.44 -14.57 -1.05
CA GLU A 99 -1.89 -13.68 0.03
C GLU A 99 -0.76 -13.36 1.02
N GLU A 100 0.19 -14.26 1.22
CA GLU A 100 1.37 -14.03 2.05
C GLU A 100 2.29 -12.96 1.45
N GLU A 101 2.52 -12.99 0.12
CA GLU A 101 3.27 -11.94 -0.59
C GLU A 101 2.56 -10.58 -0.44
N ILE A 102 1.22 -10.57 -0.63
CA ILE A 102 0.39 -9.37 -0.48
C ILE A 102 0.50 -8.81 0.93
N ARG A 103 0.40 -9.68 1.94
CA ARG A 103 0.53 -9.32 3.35
C ARG A 103 1.89 -8.70 3.64
N GLY A 104 2.97 -9.28 3.11
CA GLY A 104 4.33 -8.77 3.26
C GLY A 104 4.51 -7.38 2.65
N PHE A 105 3.98 -7.14 1.46
CA PHE A 105 4.03 -5.83 0.81
C PHE A 105 3.18 -4.79 1.54
N MET A 106 1.93 -5.12 1.86
CA MET A 106 1.02 -4.19 2.50
C MET A 106 1.46 -3.81 3.92
N LEU A 107 2.08 -4.75 4.65
CA LEU A 107 2.70 -4.46 5.94
C LEU A 107 3.76 -3.35 5.81
N GLN A 108 4.64 -3.45 4.83
CA GLN A 108 5.70 -2.48 4.58
C GLN A 108 5.14 -1.12 4.13
N VAL A 109 4.15 -1.11 3.24
CA VAL A 109 3.46 0.12 2.81
C VAL A 109 2.83 0.83 4.02
N LEU A 110 2.12 0.09 4.87
CA LEU A 110 1.50 0.65 6.07
C LEU A 110 2.52 1.16 7.08
N GLN A 111 3.66 0.48 7.25
CA GLN A 111 4.76 0.97 8.10
C GLN A 111 5.33 2.31 7.57
N GLY A 112 5.54 2.41 6.26
CA GLY A 112 5.94 3.66 5.62
C GLY A 112 4.93 4.78 5.80
N LEU A 113 3.63 4.50 5.57
CA LEU A 113 2.56 5.47 5.77
C LEU A 113 2.38 5.88 7.23
N ALA A 114 2.46 4.94 8.17
CA ALA A 114 2.41 5.25 9.60
C ALA A 114 3.53 6.23 9.99
N HIS A 115 4.75 6.00 9.48
CA HIS A 115 5.86 6.93 9.68
C HIS A 115 5.59 8.30 9.05
N MET A 116 5.05 8.37 7.82
CA MET A 116 4.69 9.63 7.16
C MET A 116 3.63 10.40 7.97
N HIS A 117 2.53 9.73 8.30
CA HIS A 117 1.40 10.34 9.01
C HIS A 117 1.81 10.82 10.40
N LYS A 118 2.62 10.04 11.14
CA LYS A 118 3.16 10.44 12.44
C LYS A 118 4.05 11.68 12.37
N ASN A 119 4.78 11.86 11.26
CA ASN A 119 5.62 13.04 11.02
C ASN A 119 4.85 14.22 10.41
N GLY A 120 3.52 14.14 10.33
CA GLY A 120 2.66 15.21 9.86
C GLY A 120 2.56 15.34 8.34
N TYR A 121 2.95 14.30 7.58
CA TYR A 121 2.85 14.26 6.12
C TYR A 121 1.85 13.22 5.66
N PHE A 122 1.18 13.44 4.54
CA PHE A 122 0.41 12.43 3.82
C PHE A 122 0.74 12.49 2.34
N HIS A 123 0.62 11.33 1.66
CA HIS A 123 1.16 11.13 0.32
C HIS A 123 0.32 11.81 -0.77
N ARG A 124 -0.99 11.61 -0.76
CA ARG A 124 -2.00 12.19 -1.66
C ARG A 124 -2.09 11.58 -3.05
N ASP A 125 -1.08 10.87 -3.53
CA ASP A 125 -1.05 10.21 -4.84
C ASP A 125 -0.53 8.78 -4.73
N LEU A 126 -1.00 8.05 -3.72
CA LEU A 126 -0.62 6.66 -3.55
C LEU A 126 -1.28 5.81 -4.64
N LYS A 127 -0.46 5.06 -5.36
CA LYS A 127 -0.86 4.16 -6.46
C LYS A 127 0.26 3.16 -6.73
N PRO A 128 0.01 2.05 -7.45
CA PRO A 128 1.03 1.04 -7.72
C PRO A 128 2.29 1.57 -8.41
N GLU A 129 2.18 2.60 -9.25
CA GLU A 129 3.33 3.21 -9.93
C GLU A 129 4.27 3.93 -8.95
N ASN A 130 3.76 4.38 -7.80
CA ASN A 130 4.52 5.10 -6.77
C ASN A 130 5.00 4.18 -5.62
N LEU A 131 4.80 2.87 -5.77
CA LEU A 131 5.31 1.83 -4.87
C LEU A 131 6.43 1.07 -5.59
N LEU A 132 7.68 1.32 -5.19
CA LEU A 132 8.85 0.72 -5.83
C LEU A 132 9.21 -0.60 -5.16
N VAL A 133 9.57 -1.59 -5.96
CA VAL A 133 9.81 -2.96 -5.51
C VAL A 133 11.21 -3.42 -5.95
N THR A 134 11.90 -4.09 -5.05
CA THR A 134 13.13 -4.86 -5.31
C THR A 134 13.11 -6.08 -4.43
N ASN A 135 13.07 -7.27 -5.00
CA ASN A 135 12.84 -8.52 -4.28
C ASN A 135 11.56 -8.43 -3.43
N ASP A 136 11.66 -8.65 -2.12
CA ASP A 136 10.54 -8.60 -1.18
C ASP A 136 10.43 -7.24 -0.45
N ILE A 137 11.20 -6.24 -0.88
CA ILE A 137 11.20 -4.89 -0.30
C ILE A 137 10.35 -3.97 -1.14
N ILE A 138 9.40 -3.26 -0.49
CA ILE A 138 8.59 -2.23 -1.13
C ILE A 138 8.83 -0.88 -0.45
N LYS A 139 8.87 0.20 -1.25
CA LYS A 139 9.11 1.57 -0.77
C LYS A 139 8.16 2.55 -1.42
N ILE A 140 7.63 3.46 -0.62
CA ILE A 140 6.83 4.58 -1.08
C ILE A 140 7.74 5.61 -1.75
N ALA A 141 7.37 6.06 -2.94
CA ALA A 141 8.12 7.01 -3.76
C ALA A 141 7.23 8.13 -4.29
N ASP A 142 7.81 9.12 -4.94
CA ASP A 142 7.17 10.31 -5.53
C ASP A 142 6.45 11.20 -4.50
N MET A 143 7.24 11.85 -3.66
CA MET A 143 6.75 12.83 -2.66
C MET A 143 6.39 14.19 -3.27
N GLY A 144 6.30 14.32 -4.59
CA GLY A 144 6.02 15.59 -5.28
C GLY A 144 4.68 16.21 -4.90
N LEU A 145 3.69 15.40 -4.60
CA LEU A 145 2.36 15.81 -4.13
C LEU A 145 2.18 15.71 -2.62
N ALA A 146 3.15 15.14 -1.87
CA ALA A 146 3.07 15.03 -0.43
C ALA A 146 2.91 16.41 0.24
N ARG A 147 2.12 16.46 1.32
CA ARG A 147 1.85 17.70 2.06
C ARG A 147 1.97 17.52 3.56
N GLU A 148 2.30 18.63 4.22
CA GLU A 148 2.16 18.75 5.66
C GLU A 148 0.67 18.86 6.03
N MET A 149 0.22 18.15 7.06
CA MET A 149 -1.16 18.19 7.54
C MET A 149 -1.57 19.60 8.02
N SER A 150 -0.60 20.41 8.46
CA SER A 150 -0.81 21.80 8.86
C SER A 150 -1.03 22.77 7.69
N SER A 151 -0.91 22.31 6.44
CA SER A 151 -1.08 23.19 5.26
C SER A 151 -2.55 23.59 5.10
N MET A 152 -2.77 24.89 4.82
CA MET A 152 -4.12 25.43 4.60
C MET A 152 -4.67 25.07 3.22
N PRO A 153 -6.00 24.81 3.05
CA PRO A 153 -6.67 24.75 1.75
C PRO A 153 -6.59 26.10 1.01
N PRO A 154 -6.84 26.17 -0.33
CA PRO A 154 -7.26 25.08 -1.21
C PRO A 154 -6.12 24.16 -1.62
N PHE A 155 -6.47 22.89 -1.81
CA PHE A 155 -5.53 21.90 -2.30
C PHE A 155 -5.57 21.86 -3.83
N THR A 156 -4.40 21.65 -4.47
CA THR A 156 -4.24 21.69 -5.94
C THR A 156 -5.03 20.59 -6.64
N ASP A 157 -5.59 20.90 -7.82
CA ASP A 157 -6.23 19.95 -8.71
C ASP A 157 -5.27 18.86 -9.19
N TYR A 158 -5.81 17.66 -9.33
CA TYR A 158 -5.08 16.46 -9.71
C TYR A 158 -5.11 16.22 -11.22
N VAL A 159 -3.94 16.05 -11.81
CA VAL A 159 -3.75 15.55 -13.18
C VAL A 159 -3.10 14.16 -13.10
N SER A 160 -3.76 13.17 -12.51
CA SER A 160 -3.22 11.81 -12.31
C SER A 160 -4.33 10.79 -12.38
N THR A 161 -3.98 9.50 -12.51
CA THR A 161 -4.91 8.37 -12.47
C THR A 161 -5.85 8.49 -11.28
N ARG A 162 -7.17 8.43 -11.53
CA ARG A 162 -8.20 8.63 -10.51
C ARG A 162 -8.66 7.37 -9.79
N TRP A 163 -8.18 6.20 -10.23
CA TRP A 163 -8.65 4.90 -9.75
C TRP A 163 -8.43 4.65 -8.25
N TYR A 164 -7.46 5.35 -7.66
CA TYR A 164 -7.09 5.25 -6.23
C TYR A 164 -7.51 6.47 -5.42
N ARG A 165 -8.27 7.40 -6.02
CA ARG A 165 -8.72 8.61 -5.32
C ARG A 165 -9.90 8.31 -4.42
N ALA A 166 -9.82 8.81 -3.20
CA ALA A 166 -10.90 8.74 -2.23
C ALA A 166 -12.12 9.54 -2.69
N PRO A 167 -13.35 9.11 -2.31
CA PRO A 167 -14.59 9.76 -2.74
C PRO A 167 -14.63 11.25 -2.40
N GLU A 168 -14.16 11.65 -1.21
CA GLU A 168 -14.14 13.06 -0.80
C GLU A 168 -13.29 13.95 -1.70
N ILE A 169 -12.24 13.39 -2.33
CA ILE A 169 -11.45 14.11 -3.34
C ILE A 169 -12.24 14.27 -4.64
N LEU A 170 -12.90 13.21 -5.10
CA LEU A 170 -13.73 13.23 -6.31
C LEU A 170 -14.93 14.16 -6.14
N LEU A 171 -15.45 14.27 -4.93
CA LEU A 171 -16.54 15.14 -4.55
C LEU A 171 -16.08 16.58 -4.23
N GLN A 172 -14.80 16.89 -4.48
CA GLN A 172 -14.21 18.23 -4.33
C GLN A 172 -14.34 18.82 -2.92
N SER A 173 -14.23 17.95 -1.88
CA SER A 173 -14.16 18.45 -0.50
C SER A 173 -12.98 19.41 -0.35
N SER A 174 -13.22 20.56 0.28
CA SER A 174 -12.19 21.56 0.55
C SER A 174 -11.20 21.11 1.61
N SER A 175 -11.59 20.17 2.48
CA SER A 175 -10.79 19.62 3.56
C SER A 175 -10.74 18.08 3.46
N TYR A 176 -9.55 17.52 3.38
CA TYR A 176 -9.32 16.09 3.43
C TYR A 176 -8.08 15.75 4.27
N THR A 177 -8.03 14.56 4.78
CA THR A 177 -7.08 14.10 5.80
C THR A 177 -6.21 12.96 5.25
N PRO A 178 -5.24 12.44 6.01
CA PRO A 178 -4.51 11.22 5.66
C PRO A 178 -5.37 9.99 5.36
N ALA A 179 -6.66 10.02 5.70
CA ALA A 179 -7.61 8.96 5.35
C ALA A 179 -7.75 8.73 3.83
N ILE A 180 -7.35 9.69 2.99
CA ILE A 180 -7.29 9.51 1.53
C ILE A 180 -6.22 8.49 1.12
N ASP A 181 -5.08 8.48 1.81
CA ASP A 181 -4.02 7.47 1.59
C ASP A 181 -4.52 6.07 1.97
N MET A 182 -5.32 5.98 3.04
CA MET A 182 -5.90 4.71 3.50
C MET A 182 -6.91 4.14 2.51
N TRP A 183 -7.71 4.98 1.86
CA TRP A 183 -8.55 4.56 0.73
C TRP A 183 -7.71 3.97 -0.41
N ALA A 184 -6.64 4.66 -0.80
CA ALA A 184 -5.74 4.18 -1.85
C ALA A 184 -5.10 2.82 -1.48
N VAL A 185 -4.71 2.63 -0.21
CA VAL A 185 -4.24 1.34 0.31
C VAL A 185 -5.28 0.25 0.12
N GLY A 186 -6.55 0.52 0.41
CA GLY A 186 -7.65 -0.43 0.22
C GLY A 186 -7.85 -0.83 -1.25
N ALA A 187 -7.80 0.15 -2.15
CA ALA A 187 -7.91 -0.08 -3.60
C ALA A 187 -6.73 -0.91 -4.13
N ILE A 188 -5.49 -0.58 -3.72
CA ILE A 188 -4.28 -1.32 -4.10
C ILE A 188 -4.32 -2.75 -3.53
N LEU A 189 -4.73 -2.93 -2.27
CA LEU A 189 -4.87 -4.24 -1.64
C LEU A 189 -5.83 -5.14 -2.44
N ALA A 190 -6.99 -4.62 -2.84
CA ALA A 190 -7.94 -5.36 -3.67
C ALA A 190 -7.35 -5.74 -5.04
N GLU A 191 -6.62 -4.81 -5.68
CA GLU A 191 -5.99 -5.02 -6.98
C GLU A 191 -4.90 -6.09 -6.94
N LEU A 192 -4.14 -6.21 -5.85
CA LEU A 192 -3.11 -7.25 -5.72
C LEU A 192 -3.65 -8.67 -5.76
N PHE A 193 -4.89 -8.89 -5.30
CA PHE A 193 -5.56 -10.20 -5.38
C PHE A 193 -6.04 -10.55 -6.78
N THR A 194 -6.41 -9.55 -7.58
CA THR A 194 -7.09 -9.77 -8.88
C THR A 194 -6.25 -9.38 -10.08
N LEU A 195 -5.17 -8.59 -9.87
CA LEU A 195 -4.38 -7.89 -10.89
C LEU A 195 -5.21 -6.92 -11.74
N CYS A 196 -6.40 -6.55 -11.28
CA CYS A 196 -7.31 -5.61 -11.92
C CYS A 196 -7.72 -4.53 -10.92
N PRO A 197 -7.71 -3.24 -11.31
CA PRO A 197 -8.14 -2.17 -10.43
C PRO A 197 -9.62 -2.35 -10.04
N ILE A 198 -9.93 -2.15 -8.76
CA ILE A 198 -11.30 -2.35 -8.26
C ILE A 198 -12.26 -1.24 -8.70
N PHE A 199 -11.77 -0.02 -8.90
CA PHE A 199 -12.56 1.15 -9.31
C PHE A 199 -11.96 1.83 -10.56
N PRO A 200 -12.05 1.22 -11.78
CA PRO A 200 -11.43 1.74 -12.99
C PRO A 200 -12.33 2.76 -13.70
N GLY A 201 -12.43 3.99 -13.18
CA GLY A 201 -13.24 5.05 -13.78
C GLY A 201 -12.52 5.83 -14.88
N GLU A 202 -13.22 6.14 -15.97
CA GLU A 202 -12.72 6.90 -17.11
C GLU A 202 -12.86 8.44 -16.89
N SER A 203 -13.80 8.87 -16.05
CA SER A 203 -14.00 10.25 -15.60
C SER A 203 -14.21 10.29 -14.10
N GLU A 204 -14.27 11.48 -13.48
CA GLU A 204 -14.58 11.61 -12.04
C GLU A 204 -16.00 11.12 -11.73
N ALA A 205 -16.94 11.39 -12.63
CA ALA A 205 -18.31 10.91 -12.51
C ALA A 205 -18.38 9.38 -12.62
N ASP A 206 -17.70 8.79 -13.61
CA ASP A 206 -17.64 7.33 -13.78
C ASP A 206 -16.91 6.66 -12.63
N GLN A 207 -15.86 7.30 -12.10
CA GLN A 207 -15.15 6.81 -10.91
C GLN A 207 -16.10 6.69 -9.72
N LEU A 208 -16.90 7.73 -9.43
CA LEU A 208 -17.91 7.69 -8.37
C LEU A 208 -18.97 6.63 -8.63
N TYR A 209 -19.38 6.48 -9.90
CA TYR A 209 -20.34 5.44 -10.29
C TYR A 209 -19.78 4.04 -10.04
N LYS A 210 -18.53 3.77 -10.41
CA LYS A 210 -17.85 2.49 -10.14
C LYS A 210 -17.75 2.20 -8.63
N ILE A 211 -17.47 3.22 -7.83
CA ILE A 211 -17.44 3.08 -6.36
C ILE A 211 -18.85 2.73 -5.84
N CYS A 212 -19.89 3.45 -6.28
CA CYS A 212 -21.27 3.14 -5.89
C CYS A 212 -21.72 1.75 -6.32
N TYR A 213 -21.29 1.31 -7.50
CA TYR A 213 -21.63 -0.03 -8.00
C TYR A 213 -21.05 -1.15 -7.12
N ILE A 214 -19.83 -0.98 -6.62
CA ILE A 214 -19.17 -1.98 -5.78
C ILE A 214 -19.60 -1.89 -4.31
N LEU A 215 -19.60 -0.68 -3.75
CA LEU A 215 -19.81 -0.46 -2.31
C LEU A 215 -21.25 -0.07 -1.94
N GLY A 216 -22.11 0.15 -2.93
CA GLY A 216 -23.40 0.81 -2.73
C GLY A 216 -23.27 2.34 -2.65
N PRO A 217 -24.39 3.08 -2.74
CA PRO A 217 -24.38 4.53 -2.61
C PRO A 217 -24.01 4.96 -1.19
N PRO A 218 -23.39 6.15 -1.01
CA PRO A 218 -23.06 6.66 0.31
C PRO A 218 -24.30 7.05 1.09
N ASP A 219 -24.24 7.00 2.40
CA ASP A 219 -25.19 7.68 3.26
C ASP A 219 -24.90 9.18 3.26
N TRP A 220 -25.72 9.95 2.56
CA TRP A 220 -25.55 11.40 2.42
C TRP A 220 -25.71 12.19 3.72
N THR A 221 -26.16 11.57 4.80
CA THR A 221 -26.20 12.21 6.13
C THR A 221 -24.79 12.36 6.71
N ILE A 222 -23.85 11.51 6.27
CA ILE A 222 -22.47 11.47 6.71
C ILE A 222 -21.60 12.52 6.00
N PHE A 223 -22.02 12.95 4.79
CA PHE A 223 -21.33 13.95 3.98
C PHE A 223 -22.12 15.26 3.83
N PRO A 224 -22.42 15.99 4.91
CA PRO A 224 -23.22 17.22 4.82
C PRO A 224 -22.56 18.31 3.97
N GLU A 225 -21.20 18.35 3.95
CA GLU A 225 -20.43 19.33 3.16
C GLU A 225 -20.47 19.04 1.65
N VAL A 226 -20.66 17.77 1.29
CA VAL A 226 -20.62 17.29 -0.09
C VAL A 226 -21.99 17.41 -0.79
N ARG A 227 -23.09 17.64 -0.06
CA ARG A 227 -24.42 17.88 -0.65
C ARG A 227 -24.44 18.97 -1.72
N GLY A 228 -23.50 19.93 -1.69
CA GLY A 228 -23.33 20.96 -2.71
C GLY A 228 -22.62 20.47 -3.98
N ALA A 229 -21.76 19.46 -3.88
CA ALA A 229 -21.00 18.88 -4.99
C ALA A 229 -21.81 17.80 -5.76
N SER A 230 -22.94 17.36 -5.24
CA SER A 230 -23.89 16.46 -5.93
C SER A 230 -24.41 17.01 -7.28
N ARG A 231 -24.10 18.26 -7.62
CA ARG A 231 -24.34 18.83 -8.94
C ARG A 231 -23.50 18.20 -10.06
N LEU A 232 -22.40 17.50 -9.72
CA LEU A 232 -21.53 16.88 -10.70
C LEU A 232 -22.00 15.49 -11.12
N VAL A 233 -22.69 14.77 -10.23
CA VAL A 233 -23.22 13.42 -10.52
C VAL A 233 -24.49 13.21 -9.72
N ASP A 234 -25.59 12.87 -10.38
CA ASP A 234 -26.84 12.46 -9.71
C ASP A 234 -26.74 11.01 -9.21
N ILE A 235 -25.81 10.78 -8.26
CA ILE A 235 -25.67 9.48 -7.59
C ILE A 235 -26.68 9.31 -6.45
N SER A 236 -27.43 10.35 -6.10
CA SER A 236 -28.43 10.30 -5.02
C SER A 236 -29.61 9.38 -5.33
N ASN A 237 -29.89 9.16 -6.62
CA ASN A 237 -31.01 8.34 -7.11
C ASN A 237 -30.55 6.94 -7.59
N LEU A 238 -29.29 6.57 -7.40
CA LEU A 238 -28.80 5.25 -7.77
C LEU A 238 -29.38 4.19 -6.83
N ASN A 239 -30.35 3.44 -7.33
CA ASN A 239 -30.90 2.27 -6.64
C ASN A 239 -30.03 1.04 -6.93
N VAL A 240 -28.79 1.06 -6.44
CA VAL A 240 -27.81 -0.02 -6.62
C VAL A 240 -27.54 -0.64 -5.27
N SER A 241 -27.68 -1.97 -5.19
CA SER A 241 -27.25 -2.72 -4.02
C SER A 241 -25.73 -3.00 -4.11
N PRO A 242 -25.00 -2.93 -3.00
CA PRO A 242 -23.56 -3.27 -3.00
C PRO A 242 -23.36 -4.72 -3.44
N VAL A 243 -22.30 -4.97 -4.19
CA VAL A 243 -21.85 -6.33 -4.52
C VAL A 243 -21.13 -6.95 -3.33
N ASN A 244 -21.21 -8.27 -3.23
CA ASN A 244 -20.40 -8.95 -2.24
C ASN A 244 -18.93 -8.93 -2.68
N LEU A 245 -18.05 -8.31 -1.88
CA LEU A 245 -16.63 -8.22 -2.22
C LEU A 245 -15.95 -9.59 -2.37
N SER A 246 -16.43 -10.63 -1.70
CA SER A 246 -15.90 -12.00 -1.88
C SER A 246 -16.16 -12.54 -3.29
N ASP A 247 -17.16 -12.04 -4.00
CA ASP A 247 -17.43 -12.43 -5.40
C ASP A 247 -16.53 -11.65 -6.38
N VAL A 248 -16.14 -10.43 -6.00
CA VAL A 248 -15.22 -9.56 -6.77
C VAL A 248 -13.77 -9.98 -6.56
N ILE A 249 -13.43 -10.42 -5.35
CA ILE A 249 -12.06 -10.79 -4.93
C ILE A 249 -12.07 -12.22 -4.36
N PRO A 250 -12.31 -13.25 -5.19
CA PRO A 250 -12.60 -14.61 -4.71
C PRO A 250 -11.42 -15.30 -4.04
N ASN A 251 -10.19 -14.81 -4.24
CA ASN A 251 -8.98 -15.40 -3.68
C ASN A 251 -8.53 -14.76 -2.36
N ALA A 252 -9.30 -13.78 -1.85
CA ALA A 252 -8.98 -13.09 -0.60
C ALA A 252 -9.59 -13.80 0.60
N SER A 253 -8.85 -13.88 1.71
CA SER A 253 -9.37 -14.33 3.00
C SER A 253 -10.48 -13.39 3.53
N LEU A 254 -11.23 -13.85 4.51
CA LEU A 254 -12.26 -13.03 5.15
C LEU A 254 -11.63 -11.81 5.83
N GLU A 255 -10.45 -11.97 6.40
CA GLU A 255 -9.66 -10.91 7.03
C GLU A 255 -9.21 -9.87 6.01
N ALA A 256 -8.79 -10.29 4.81
CA ALA A 256 -8.44 -9.37 3.72
C ALA A 256 -9.67 -8.59 3.25
N ILE A 257 -10.81 -9.25 3.05
CA ILE A 257 -12.07 -8.63 2.67
C ILE A 257 -12.53 -7.62 3.72
N ASP A 258 -12.41 -7.97 5.02
CA ASP A 258 -12.77 -7.06 6.11
C ASP A 258 -11.89 -5.81 6.12
N LEU A 259 -10.57 -5.97 5.98
CA LEU A 259 -9.63 -4.85 5.89
C LEU A 259 -9.94 -3.95 4.69
N ILE A 260 -10.21 -4.52 3.50
CA ILE A 260 -10.59 -3.76 2.30
C ILE A 260 -11.87 -2.96 2.55
N LYS A 261 -12.89 -3.55 3.19
CA LYS A 261 -14.14 -2.86 3.54
C LYS A 261 -13.91 -1.68 4.47
N GLN A 262 -13.07 -1.85 5.49
CA GLN A 262 -12.76 -0.78 6.43
C GLN A 262 -11.99 0.36 5.72
N LEU A 263 -10.98 0.03 4.91
CA LEU A 263 -10.16 0.99 4.18
C LEU A 263 -10.96 1.76 3.12
N CYS A 264 -11.86 1.08 2.42
CA CYS A 264 -12.74 1.67 1.40
C CYS A 264 -14.09 2.13 1.99
N SER A 265 -14.15 2.50 3.27
CA SER A 265 -15.33 3.14 3.84
C SER A 265 -15.58 4.50 3.18
N TRP A 266 -16.86 4.81 2.84
CA TRP A 266 -17.25 6.13 2.35
C TRP A 266 -16.87 7.23 3.35
N ASP A 267 -17.14 7.02 4.63
CA ASP A 267 -16.80 7.95 5.70
C ASP A 267 -15.28 7.91 5.99
N PRO A 268 -14.53 9.00 5.75
CA PRO A 268 -13.10 9.05 6.04
C PRO A 268 -12.77 8.81 7.53
N LEU A 269 -13.70 9.15 8.44
CA LEU A 269 -13.51 8.98 9.88
C LEU A 269 -13.62 7.52 10.32
N ARG A 270 -14.24 6.66 9.50
CA ARG A 270 -14.33 5.22 9.76
C ARG A 270 -13.17 4.42 9.20
N ARG A 271 -12.36 5.03 8.34
CA ARG A 271 -11.17 4.36 7.83
C ARG A 271 -10.12 4.25 8.93
N PRO A 272 -9.57 3.06 9.17
CA PRO A 272 -8.51 2.90 10.15
C PRO A 272 -7.25 3.67 9.75
N THR A 273 -6.52 4.18 10.72
CA THR A 273 -5.18 4.75 10.48
C THR A 273 -4.19 3.66 10.07
N ALA A 274 -3.05 4.05 9.50
CA ALA A 274 -2.01 3.10 9.14
C ALA A 274 -1.52 2.28 10.36
N GLU A 275 -1.39 2.91 11.53
CA GLU A 275 -1.03 2.23 12.78
C GLU A 275 -2.11 1.23 13.23
N GLN A 276 -3.38 1.57 13.11
CA GLN A 276 -4.49 0.66 13.42
C GLN A 276 -4.55 -0.53 12.46
N CYS A 277 -4.31 -0.29 11.15
CA CYS A 277 -4.25 -1.36 10.17
C CYS A 277 -3.16 -2.40 10.50
N LEU A 278 -2.00 -1.97 11.02
CA LEU A 278 -0.92 -2.89 11.40
C LEU A 278 -1.33 -3.85 12.53
N GLN A 279 -2.41 -3.56 13.27
CA GLN A 279 -2.98 -4.42 14.30
C GLN A 279 -4.15 -5.28 13.78
N HIS A 280 -4.51 -5.16 12.49
CA HIS A 280 -5.62 -5.90 11.92
C HIS A 280 -5.31 -7.40 11.81
N PRO A 281 -6.29 -8.32 12.04
CA PRO A 281 -6.09 -9.77 11.97
C PRO A 281 -5.44 -10.25 10.67
N PHE A 282 -5.67 -9.58 9.54
CA PHE A 282 -5.02 -9.86 8.26
C PHE A 282 -3.49 -9.97 8.36
N PHE A 283 -2.84 -9.20 9.24
CA PHE A 283 -1.39 -9.22 9.44
C PHE A 283 -0.91 -10.19 10.52
N HIS A 284 -1.83 -10.84 11.23
CA HIS A 284 -1.51 -11.74 12.35
C HIS A 284 -1.79 -13.22 12.07
N VAL A 285 -2.19 -13.58 10.86
CA VAL A 285 -2.40 -14.98 10.45
C VAL A 285 -1.11 -15.78 10.64
N GLY A 286 -1.20 -16.88 11.38
CA GLY A 286 -0.07 -17.77 11.69
C GLY A 286 0.76 -17.37 12.93
N LYS A 287 0.53 -16.24 13.54
CA LYS A 287 1.00 -15.95 14.89
C LYS A 287 -0.05 -16.50 15.86
N TRP A 288 0.13 -17.71 16.36
CA TRP A 288 -0.57 -18.16 17.55
C TRP A 288 -0.17 -17.23 18.68
N ILE A 289 -1.05 -16.29 19.01
CA ILE A 289 -0.97 -15.60 20.29
C ILE A 289 -1.30 -16.70 21.29
N LEU A 290 -0.26 -17.25 21.92
CA LEU A 290 -0.44 -17.92 23.20
C LEU A 290 -0.88 -16.80 24.13
N GLU A 291 -2.19 -16.51 24.18
CA GLU A 291 -2.75 -15.83 25.34
C GLU A 291 -2.28 -16.66 26.54
N PRO A 292 -1.66 -16.04 27.54
CA PRO A 292 -1.42 -16.77 28.80
C PRO A 292 -2.79 -17.28 29.21
N LEU A 293 -2.96 -18.59 29.21
CA LEU A 293 -4.11 -19.20 29.85
C LEU A 293 -4.15 -18.60 31.27
N GLU A 294 -5.10 -17.73 31.52
CA GLU A 294 -5.41 -17.33 32.89
C GLU A 294 -5.64 -18.63 33.65
N ASP A 295 -4.76 -18.87 34.60
CA ASP A 295 -4.75 -20.08 35.43
C ASP A 295 -6.12 -20.19 36.13
N PRO A 296 -7.00 -21.16 35.78
CA PRO A 296 -8.33 -21.27 36.39
C PRO A 296 -8.30 -21.75 37.84
N LEU A 297 -7.13 -21.79 38.50
CA LEU A 297 -6.96 -22.32 39.85
C LEU A 297 -6.41 -21.27 40.84
N GLN A 298 -7.03 -20.09 40.92
CA GLN A 298 -7.09 -19.39 42.20
C GLN A 298 -8.31 -19.83 43.00
N LEU A 299 -8.41 -21.11 43.24
CA LEU A 299 -9.24 -21.62 44.35
C LEU A 299 -8.45 -21.41 45.65
N LYS A 300 -8.99 -20.54 46.48
CA LYS A 300 -8.58 -20.29 47.86
C LYS A 300 -8.36 -21.63 48.57
N LEU A 301 -7.14 -21.95 48.92
CA LEU A 301 -6.81 -22.90 49.97
C LEU A 301 -6.08 -22.16 51.07
N SER A 302 -6.85 -21.82 52.08
CA SER A 302 -6.33 -21.50 53.41
C SER A 302 -5.83 -22.80 54.05
N ASN A 303 -4.70 -22.68 54.74
CA ASN A 303 -4.13 -23.57 55.75
C ASN A 303 -3.18 -24.71 55.34
N GLY A 304 -1.92 -24.47 55.57
CA GLY A 304 -1.04 -25.24 56.46
C GLY A 304 -0.63 -26.63 55.96
N GLY A 305 0.59 -26.72 55.38
CA GLY A 305 1.32 -27.97 55.18
C GLY A 305 2.65 -27.76 54.45
N PRO A 306 3.74 -28.50 54.72
CA PRO A 306 5.09 -28.16 54.30
C PRO A 306 5.34 -28.44 52.82
N LYS A 307 6.13 -27.55 52.20
CA LYS A 307 6.58 -27.59 50.82
C LYS A 307 7.50 -28.79 50.58
N PRO A 308 7.34 -29.57 49.51
CA PRO A 308 8.44 -30.36 48.96
C PRO A 308 9.25 -29.51 47.97
N ASN A 309 10.55 -29.46 48.20
CA ASN A 309 11.54 -28.94 47.26
C ASN A 309 11.56 -29.85 46.04
N LEU A 310 11.26 -29.27 44.87
CA LEU A 310 11.60 -29.84 43.57
C LEU A 310 12.44 -28.81 42.83
N GLU A 311 13.74 -28.94 42.97
CA GLU A 311 14.71 -28.31 42.07
C GLU A 311 14.65 -29.05 40.74
N LEU A 312 14.13 -28.38 39.72
CA LEU A 312 14.29 -28.77 38.32
C LEU A 312 15.48 -28.03 37.75
N ASN A 313 16.58 -28.70 37.61
CA ASN A 313 17.77 -28.27 36.88
C ASN A 313 17.44 -28.14 35.40
N LEU A 314 17.41 -26.94 34.90
CA LEU A 314 17.29 -26.55 33.49
C LEU A 314 18.72 -26.36 32.93
N TRP A 315 19.45 -27.44 32.66
CA TRP A 315 20.67 -27.46 31.83
C TRP A 315 21.00 -28.92 31.51
N ASP A 316 20.46 -29.44 30.38
CA ASP A 316 21.13 -30.43 29.53
C ASP A 316 20.25 -30.76 28.31
N PHE A 317 20.54 -30.09 27.20
CA PHE A 317 20.32 -30.63 25.87
C PHE A 317 21.45 -30.12 24.98
N GLY A 318 22.58 -30.79 25.13
CA GLY A 318 23.67 -30.78 24.17
C GLY A 318 23.43 -31.84 23.10
N ARG A 319 23.61 -31.41 21.87
CA ARG A 319 24.06 -32.13 20.68
C ARG A 319 23.86 -33.66 20.64
N GLN A 320 23.03 -34.08 19.69
CA GLN A 320 23.35 -35.25 18.85
C GLN A 320 22.70 -35.07 17.46
N LYS A 321 23.56 -35.18 16.45
CA LYS A 321 23.24 -35.48 15.06
C LYS A 321 22.76 -36.93 14.97
N ASP A 322 21.82 -37.18 14.09
CA ASP A 322 21.80 -38.20 13.03
C ASP A 322 20.40 -38.75 12.78
N ASP A 323 20.05 -38.69 11.51
CA ASP A 323 19.22 -39.59 10.71
C ASP A 323 18.02 -40.33 11.36
N TYR A 324 16.82 -40.05 10.80
CA TYR A 324 15.96 -41.12 10.28
C TYR A 324 14.91 -40.54 9.31
N PHE A 325 15.06 -40.92 8.06
CA PHE A 325 14.04 -40.99 7.03
C PHE A 325 12.91 -41.91 7.47
N LEU A 326 11.67 -41.49 7.42
CA LEU A 326 10.52 -42.37 7.28
C LEU A 326 9.45 -41.69 6.43
N GLY A 327 9.34 -42.21 5.22
CA GLY A 327 8.33 -41.83 4.25
C GLY A 327 6.91 -42.25 4.68
N LEU A 328 5.97 -41.43 4.29
CA LEU A 328 4.58 -41.81 4.12
C LEU A 328 4.13 -41.34 2.74
N THR A 329 4.21 -42.29 1.82
CA THR A 329 3.54 -42.24 0.51
C THR A 329 2.06 -42.46 0.73
N LEU A 330 1.22 -41.53 0.37
CA LEU A 330 -0.17 -41.79 0.05
C LEU A 330 -0.46 -41.33 -1.35
N ALA A 331 -0.48 -42.29 -2.25
CA ALA A 331 -0.98 -42.16 -3.60
C ALA A 331 -2.52 -42.20 -3.58
N ILE A 332 -3.14 -41.16 -4.12
CA ILE A 332 -4.50 -41.28 -4.66
C ILE A 332 -4.56 -40.40 -5.91
N ASN A 333 -4.53 -41.04 -7.08
CA ASN A 333 -5.13 -40.52 -8.30
C ASN A 333 -6.61 -40.90 -8.30
N PRO A 334 -7.53 -40.11 -8.86
CA PRO A 334 -7.94 -40.34 -10.24
C PRO A 334 -8.17 -39.04 -11.05
N SER A 335 -8.03 -39.24 -12.36
CA SER A 335 -8.18 -38.31 -13.45
C SER A 335 -9.62 -37.82 -13.68
N PRO A 336 -9.80 -36.78 -14.55
CA PRO A 336 -10.93 -35.87 -14.57
C PRO A 336 -12.07 -36.30 -15.50
N PRO A 337 -13.19 -35.56 -15.50
CA PRO A 337 -13.93 -35.36 -16.73
C PRO A 337 -13.88 -33.91 -17.22
N SER A 338 -13.59 -33.81 -18.50
CA SER A 338 -13.73 -32.67 -19.39
C SER A 338 -15.16 -32.12 -19.38
N LEU A 339 -15.31 -30.83 -19.16
CA LEU A 339 -16.42 -30.06 -19.70
C LEU A 339 -15.92 -28.66 -20.07
N GLY A 340 -15.96 -28.43 -21.39
CA GLY A 340 -15.65 -27.15 -21.98
C GLY A 340 -16.70 -26.09 -21.63
N PHE A 341 -16.22 -24.91 -21.31
CA PHE A 341 -16.99 -23.69 -21.45
C PHE A 341 -16.14 -22.66 -22.20
N SER A 342 -16.61 -22.43 -23.43
CA SER A 342 -16.20 -21.36 -24.30
C SER A 342 -16.65 -20.04 -23.71
N PHE A 343 -15.75 -19.17 -23.30
CA PHE A 343 -16.07 -17.77 -23.03
C PHE A 343 -15.85 -16.97 -24.31
N MET A 344 -16.95 -16.55 -24.90
CA MET A 344 -17.03 -15.56 -25.95
C MET A 344 -16.49 -14.22 -25.43
N MET A 345 -15.39 -13.76 -26.01
CA MET A 345 -14.99 -12.37 -26.00
C MET A 345 -16.00 -11.56 -26.85
N LEU A 346 -16.73 -10.66 -26.21
CA LEU A 346 -17.44 -9.59 -26.89
C LEU A 346 -16.54 -8.35 -26.87
N LEU A 347 -15.85 -8.12 -27.98
CA LEU A 347 -15.31 -6.83 -28.39
C LEU A 347 -16.52 -5.95 -28.78
N ILE A 348 -16.68 -4.82 -28.12
CA ILE A 348 -17.49 -3.71 -28.64
C ILE A 348 -16.53 -2.53 -28.83
N THR A 349 -16.45 -2.14 -30.09
CA THR A 349 -15.86 -0.93 -30.66
C THR A 349 -16.30 0.33 -29.94
#